data_48b548457bf3e49debf1507e71b76502
#
_entry.id   48b548457bf3e49debf1507e71b76502
#
_cell.length_a   1.000
_cell.length_b   1.000
_cell.length_c   1.000
_cell.angle_alpha   90.00
_cell.angle_beta   90.00
_cell.angle_gamma   90.00
#
_symmetry.space_group_name_H-M   'P 1'
#
loop_
_entity.id
_entity.type
_entity.pdbx_description
1 polymer ?
#
loop_
_entity_poly.entity_id
_entity_poly.type
_entity_poly.pdbx_seq_one_letter_code
_entity_poly.pdbx_strand_id
1 'polypeptide(L)'
;MTTVYIETTIASFFYTARTDTESLARRNWTRRWWGAYSREFVLYASPAVIAELERGTLEGEKAKRLALLDGLKILEITPDVREVARIYIDRLLMPRDAGGDALHLALTSHYGVDVLLTWNCRHLANPNKFGHIESVNSELGLPVPLLTTPLNYLSEGDANG
;
A
#
# COMPACT_ATOMS: atom_id res chain seq x y z
N MET A 1 -14.42 -6.22 -11.24
CA MET A 1 -13.61 -6.75 -10.13
C MET A 1 -12.97 -5.64 -9.34
N THR A 2 -12.94 -5.77 -8.05
CA THR A 2 -12.26 -4.81 -7.19
C THR A 2 -10.76 -4.83 -7.45
N THR A 3 -10.18 -3.65 -7.54
CA THR A 3 -8.74 -3.47 -7.75
C THR A 3 -8.07 -3.06 -6.45
N VAL A 4 -6.89 -3.63 -6.19
CA VAL A 4 -6.14 -3.39 -4.94
C VAL A 4 -4.69 -3.10 -5.26
N TYR A 5 -4.19 -2.00 -4.74
CA TYR A 5 -2.79 -1.65 -4.82
C TYR A 5 -2.06 -2.20 -3.59
N ILE A 6 -1.02 -2.96 -3.82
CA ILE A 6 -0.21 -3.60 -2.78
C ILE A 6 0.97 -2.68 -2.47
N GLU A 7 0.86 -1.95 -1.37
CA GLU A 7 1.91 -1.03 -0.94
C GLU A 7 3.07 -1.82 -0.30
N THR A 8 4.24 -1.23 -0.26
CA THR A 8 5.49 -1.87 0.14
C THR A 8 5.44 -2.62 1.47
N THR A 9 4.72 -2.07 2.46
CA THR A 9 4.65 -2.68 3.80
C THR A 9 3.97 -4.05 3.78
N ILE A 10 3.12 -4.32 2.79
CA ILE A 10 2.46 -5.63 2.67
C ILE A 10 3.50 -6.72 2.42
N ALA A 11 4.34 -6.55 1.41
CA ALA A 11 5.42 -7.52 1.14
C ALA A 11 6.43 -7.57 2.28
N SER A 12 6.72 -6.41 2.89
CA SER A 12 7.67 -6.33 4.01
C SER A 12 7.21 -7.14 5.21
N PHE A 13 5.95 -7.02 5.60
CA PHE A 13 5.44 -7.81 6.73
C PHE A 13 5.18 -9.27 6.38
N PHE A 14 4.83 -9.56 5.14
CA PHE A 14 4.64 -10.94 4.70
C PHE A 14 5.88 -11.81 5.01
N TYR A 15 7.07 -11.26 4.82
CA TYR A 15 8.36 -11.92 5.05
C TYR A 15 9.19 -11.19 6.11
N THR A 16 8.54 -10.73 7.18
CA THR A 16 9.30 -10.03 8.22
C THR A 16 10.17 -10.99 9.02
N ALA A 17 11.39 -10.55 9.33
CA ALA A 17 12.29 -11.25 10.24
C ALA A 17 12.13 -10.78 11.69
N ARG A 18 11.29 -9.76 11.92
CA ARG A 18 11.05 -9.23 13.27
C ARG A 18 10.22 -10.21 14.08
N THR A 19 10.53 -10.29 15.37
CA THR A 19 9.90 -11.26 16.28
C THR A 19 9.04 -10.62 17.37
N ASP A 20 8.89 -9.30 17.34
CA ASP A 20 7.99 -8.62 18.27
C ASP A 20 6.53 -8.98 17.98
N THR A 21 5.70 -8.90 19.00
CA THR A 21 4.29 -9.31 18.93
C THR A 21 3.54 -8.63 17.80
N GLU A 22 3.72 -7.32 17.64
CA GLU A 22 3.03 -6.55 16.60
C GLU A 22 3.43 -7.01 15.20
N SER A 23 4.73 -7.17 14.95
CA SER A 23 5.23 -7.60 13.64
C SER A 23 4.76 -9.00 13.29
N LEU A 24 4.74 -9.92 14.25
CA LEU A 24 4.24 -11.27 14.04
C LEU A 24 2.75 -11.29 13.74
N ALA A 25 1.97 -10.46 14.42
CA ALA A 25 0.54 -10.32 14.16
C ALA A 25 0.30 -9.80 12.75
N ARG A 26 0.99 -8.75 12.34
CA ARG A 26 0.86 -8.17 10.99
C ARG A 26 1.26 -9.18 9.91
N ARG A 27 2.33 -9.94 10.15
CA ARG A 27 2.73 -11.02 9.25
C ARG A 27 1.61 -12.04 9.06
N ASN A 28 1.04 -12.51 10.17
CA ASN A 28 0.00 -13.52 10.13
C ASN A 28 -1.26 -13.00 9.43
N TRP A 29 -1.69 -11.79 9.73
CA TRP A 29 -2.85 -11.18 9.07
C TRP A 29 -2.60 -10.95 7.58
N THR A 30 -1.40 -10.51 7.21
CA THR A 30 -1.04 -10.31 5.79
C THR A 30 -1.10 -11.62 5.01
N ARG A 31 -0.54 -12.69 5.57
CA ARG A 31 -0.54 -14.01 4.91
C ARG A 31 -1.94 -14.57 4.77
N ARG A 32 -2.79 -14.35 5.75
CA ARG A 32 -4.21 -14.77 5.68
C ARG A 32 -4.96 -13.99 4.63
N TRP A 33 -4.77 -12.69 4.60
CA TRP A 33 -5.39 -11.86 3.56
C TRP A 33 -4.97 -12.35 2.18
N TRP A 34 -3.68 -12.59 2.00
CA TRP A 34 -3.16 -13.02 0.71
C TRP A 34 -3.77 -14.35 0.28
N GLY A 35 -3.82 -15.32 1.18
CA GLY A 35 -4.40 -16.63 0.90
C GLY A 35 -5.89 -16.59 0.59
N ALA A 36 -6.63 -15.72 1.28
CA ALA A 36 -8.07 -15.64 1.13
C ALA A 36 -8.52 -14.77 -0.05
N TYR A 37 -7.80 -13.69 -0.33
CA TYR A 37 -8.32 -12.64 -1.23
C TYR A 37 -7.47 -12.34 -2.46
N SER A 38 -6.21 -12.77 -2.52
CA SER A 38 -5.33 -12.39 -3.63
C SER A 38 -5.85 -12.82 -5.00
N ARG A 39 -6.64 -13.88 -5.05
CA ARG A 39 -7.23 -14.38 -6.30
C ARG A 39 -8.59 -13.77 -6.62
N GLU A 40 -9.21 -13.12 -5.65
CA GLU A 40 -10.52 -12.50 -5.82
C GLU A 40 -10.44 -11.08 -6.34
N PHE A 41 -9.28 -10.45 -6.21
CA PHE A 41 -9.05 -9.07 -6.60
C PHE A 41 -8.04 -8.98 -7.74
N VAL A 42 -8.08 -7.86 -8.45
CA VAL A 42 -7.01 -7.51 -9.40
C VAL A 42 -5.94 -6.74 -8.64
N LEU A 43 -4.74 -7.32 -8.54
CA LEU A 43 -3.67 -6.74 -7.73
C LEU A 43 -2.71 -5.92 -8.59
N TYR A 44 -2.37 -4.75 -8.08
CA TYR A 44 -1.43 -3.82 -8.69
C TYR A 44 -0.26 -3.54 -7.75
N ALA A 45 0.89 -3.29 -8.34
CA ALA A 45 2.04 -2.72 -7.67
C ALA A 45 2.60 -1.60 -8.56
N SER A 46 3.79 -1.11 -8.27
CA SER A 46 4.42 -0.06 -9.06
C SER A 46 5.94 -0.13 -8.96
N PRO A 47 6.66 0.59 -9.84
CA PRO A 47 8.10 0.73 -9.69
C PRO A 47 8.53 1.32 -8.34
N ALA A 48 7.68 2.12 -7.70
CA ALA A 48 7.97 2.68 -6.38
C ALA A 48 8.05 1.57 -5.32
N VAL A 49 7.12 0.60 -5.35
CA VAL A 49 7.16 -0.55 -4.44
C VAL A 49 8.42 -1.38 -4.68
N ILE A 50 8.70 -1.67 -5.94
CA ILE A 50 9.89 -2.46 -6.32
C ILE A 50 11.17 -1.78 -5.83
N ALA A 51 11.32 -0.48 -6.07
CA ALA A 51 12.49 0.28 -5.64
C ALA A 51 12.66 0.30 -4.12
N GLU A 52 11.57 0.46 -3.37
CA GLU A 52 11.62 0.43 -1.91
C GLU A 52 12.05 -0.95 -1.40
N LEU A 53 11.55 -2.03 -1.98
CA LEU A 53 11.94 -3.38 -1.60
C LEU A 53 13.40 -3.68 -1.96
N GLU A 54 13.88 -3.17 -3.10
CA GLU A 54 15.27 -3.34 -3.52
C GLU A 54 16.25 -2.63 -2.60
N ARG A 55 15.84 -1.56 -1.94
CA ARG A 55 16.66 -0.87 -0.93
C ARG A 55 16.76 -1.61 0.39
N GLY A 56 16.00 -2.70 0.58
CA GLY A 56 16.04 -3.50 1.80
C GLY A 56 17.40 -4.15 2.02
N THR A 57 17.75 -4.39 3.30
CA THR A 57 19.09 -4.85 3.68
C THR A 57 19.26 -6.36 3.76
N LEU A 58 18.17 -7.13 3.80
CA LEU A 58 18.20 -8.58 3.96
C LEU A 58 17.95 -9.26 2.60
N GLU A 59 19.03 -9.64 1.91
CA GLU A 59 18.97 -10.15 0.55
C GLU A 59 18.05 -11.36 0.35
N GLY A 60 18.10 -12.35 1.23
CA GLY A 60 17.26 -13.55 1.10
C GLY A 60 15.78 -13.23 1.20
N GLU A 61 15.42 -12.34 2.09
CA GLU A 61 14.03 -11.91 2.25
C GLU A 61 13.63 -10.90 1.20
N LYS A 62 14.58 -10.09 0.73
CA LYS A 62 14.37 -9.20 -0.41
C LYS A 62 13.89 -9.98 -1.64
N ALA A 63 14.56 -11.07 -1.98
CA ALA A 63 14.17 -11.90 -3.12
C ALA A 63 12.75 -12.46 -2.95
N LYS A 64 12.40 -12.92 -1.78
CA LYS A 64 11.05 -13.42 -1.48
C LYS A 64 10.00 -12.32 -1.59
N ARG A 65 10.29 -11.13 -1.07
CA ARG A 65 9.39 -9.98 -1.14
C ARG A 65 9.14 -9.55 -2.58
N LEU A 66 10.19 -9.49 -3.38
CA LEU A 66 10.06 -9.17 -4.80
C LEU A 66 9.30 -10.25 -5.56
N ALA A 67 9.53 -11.52 -5.22
CA ALA A 67 8.81 -12.64 -5.85
C ALA A 67 7.30 -12.60 -5.55
N LEU A 68 6.91 -12.08 -4.39
CA LEU A 68 5.49 -11.91 -4.06
C LEU A 68 4.77 -11.02 -5.07
N LEU A 69 5.49 -10.07 -5.67
CA LEU A 69 4.93 -9.14 -6.65
C LEU A 69 4.91 -9.70 -8.08
N ASP A 70 5.49 -10.89 -8.30
CA ASP A 70 5.48 -11.50 -9.62
C ASP A 70 4.05 -11.77 -10.07
N GLY A 71 3.73 -11.37 -11.29
CA GLY A 71 2.40 -11.55 -11.83
C GLY A 71 1.41 -10.43 -11.48
N LEU A 72 1.76 -9.51 -10.60
CA LEU A 72 0.94 -8.33 -10.35
C LEU A 72 1.07 -7.35 -11.52
N LYS A 73 -0.01 -6.62 -11.78
CA LYS A 73 0.02 -5.56 -12.79
C LYS A 73 0.79 -4.36 -12.24
N ILE A 74 1.63 -3.77 -13.07
CA ILE A 74 2.49 -2.66 -12.66
C ILE A 74 1.95 -1.35 -13.22
N LEU A 75 1.65 -0.40 -12.34
CA LEU A 75 1.19 0.94 -12.71
C LEU A 75 2.41 1.82 -13.02
N GLU A 76 2.39 2.49 -14.17
CA GLU A 76 3.47 3.39 -14.55
C GLU A 76 3.45 4.69 -13.75
N ILE A 77 4.65 5.17 -13.40
CA ILE A 77 4.82 6.47 -12.78
C ILE A 77 4.99 7.50 -13.91
N THR A 78 3.88 8.10 -14.31
CA THR A 78 3.87 9.12 -15.37
C THR A 78 4.18 10.51 -14.79
N PRO A 79 4.48 11.52 -15.65
CA PRO A 79 4.61 12.90 -15.17
C PRO A 79 3.37 13.40 -14.42
N ASP A 80 2.17 13.00 -14.84
CA ASP A 80 0.93 13.37 -14.14
C ASP A 80 0.88 12.79 -12.72
N VAL A 81 1.28 11.55 -12.55
CA VAL A 81 1.36 10.92 -11.22
C VAL A 81 2.35 11.67 -10.33
N ARG A 82 3.50 12.02 -10.87
CA ARG A 82 4.51 12.78 -10.11
C ARG A 82 4.01 14.15 -9.71
N GLU A 83 3.25 14.81 -10.57
CA GLU A 83 2.65 16.11 -10.26
C GLU A 83 1.63 15.99 -9.12
N VAL A 84 0.79 14.96 -9.13
CA VAL A 84 -0.16 14.71 -8.04
C VAL A 84 0.59 14.48 -6.72
N ALA A 85 1.65 13.67 -6.75
CA ALA A 85 2.47 13.41 -5.56
C ALA A 85 3.09 14.71 -5.02
N ARG A 86 3.58 15.57 -5.91
CA ARG A 86 4.13 16.89 -5.54
C ARG A 86 3.09 17.76 -4.85
N ILE A 87 1.87 17.76 -5.38
CA ILE A 87 0.76 18.52 -4.78
C ILE A 87 0.46 18.02 -3.36
N TYR A 88 0.45 16.70 -3.15
CA TYR A 88 0.23 16.14 -1.82
C TYR A 88 1.28 16.59 -0.81
N ILE A 89 2.53 16.69 -1.24
CA ILE A 89 3.62 17.17 -0.39
C ILE A 89 3.47 18.67 -0.13
N ASP A 90 3.23 19.47 -1.17
CA ASP A 90 3.07 20.92 -1.06
C ASP A 90 1.87 21.32 -0.20
N ARG A 91 0.81 20.52 -0.23
CA ARG A 91 -0.40 20.75 0.57
C ARG A 91 -0.29 20.14 1.97
N LEU A 92 0.88 19.67 2.36
CA LEU A 92 1.18 19.06 3.66
C LEU A 92 0.30 17.85 3.98
N LEU A 93 -0.20 17.18 2.95
CA LEU A 93 -0.98 15.95 3.11
C LEU A 93 -0.06 14.77 3.40
N MET A 94 1.08 14.71 2.70
CA MET A 94 2.09 13.66 2.86
C MET A 94 3.46 14.28 3.12
N PRO A 95 4.29 13.64 3.98
CA PRO A 95 5.62 14.14 4.23
C PRO A 95 6.52 13.99 3.01
N ARG A 96 7.47 14.93 2.86
CA ARG A 96 8.40 14.97 1.72
C ARG A 96 9.33 13.76 1.70
N ASP A 97 9.77 13.31 2.86
CA ASP A 97 10.80 12.29 3.00
C ASP A 97 10.25 10.90 3.32
N ALA A 98 8.98 10.71 3.20
CA ALA A 98 8.35 9.43 3.55
C ALA A 98 8.41 8.45 2.39
N GLY A 99 9.58 8.21 1.87
CA GLY A 99 9.87 7.08 0.99
C GLY A 99 8.96 6.87 -0.21
N GLY A 100 7.82 7.27 -0.27
CA GLY A 100 6.92 7.03 -1.39
C GLY A 100 5.45 7.12 -1.03
N ASP A 101 5.13 7.53 0.19
CA ASP A 101 3.72 7.61 0.61
C ASP A 101 2.91 8.50 -0.32
N ALA A 102 3.44 9.68 -0.68
CA ALA A 102 2.79 10.58 -1.62
C ALA A 102 2.62 9.92 -2.99
N LEU A 103 3.63 9.18 -3.42
CA LEU A 103 3.61 8.51 -4.73
C LEU A 103 2.63 7.34 -4.75
N HIS A 104 2.55 6.55 -3.67
CA HIS A 104 1.57 5.46 -3.57
C HIS A 104 0.14 6.00 -3.62
N LEU A 105 -0.14 7.08 -2.88
CA LEU A 105 -1.47 7.69 -2.92
C LEU A 105 -1.76 8.30 -4.30
N ALA A 106 -0.78 8.95 -4.92
CA ALA A 106 -0.93 9.55 -6.25
C ALA A 106 -1.23 8.48 -7.30
N LEU A 107 -0.52 7.35 -7.27
CA LEU A 107 -0.76 6.24 -8.19
C LEU A 107 -2.18 5.70 -8.07
N THR A 108 -2.62 5.41 -6.85
CA THR A 108 -3.95 4.85 -6.64
C THR A 108 -5.06 5.83 -7.01
N SER A 109 -4.87 7.11 -6.70
CA SER A 109 -5.84 8.15 -7.04
C SER A 109 -5.92 8.40 -8.55
N HIS A 110 -4.75 8.51 -9.19
CA HIS A 110 -4.68 8.79 -10.64
C HIS A 110 -5.29 7.68 -11.47
N TYR A 111 -4.98 6.43 -11.15
CA TYR A 111 -5.49 5.28 -11.91
C TYR A 111 -6.86 4.80 -11.44
N GLY A 112 -7.44 5.39 -10.41
CA GLY A 112 -8.75 5.00 -9.92
C GLY A 112 -8.78 3.60 -9.33
N VAL A 113 -7.70 3.20 -8.65
CA VAL A 113 -7.65 1.91 -7.96
C VAL A 113 -8.58 1.95 -6.75
N ASP A 114 -9.37 0.91 -6.56
CA ASP A 114 -10.40 0.91 -5.50
C ASP A 114 -9.83 0.92 -4.09
N VAL A 115 -8.75 0.17 -3.85
CA VAL A 115 -8.19 -0.02 -2.51
C VAL A 115 -6.69 0.20 -2.53
N LEU A 116 -6.18 0.96 -1.56
CA LEU A 116 -4.76 1.02 -1.25
C LEU A 116 -4.55 0.21 0.03
N LEU A 117 -3.95 -0.97 -0.10
CA LEU A 117 -3.71 -1.88 1.02
C LEU A 117 -2.33 -1.63 1.61
N THR A 118 -2.27 -1.30 2.89
CA THR A 118 -1.02 -0.86 3.54
C THR A 118 -1.05 -1.10 5.04
N TRP A 119 0.13 -1.29 5.64
CA TRP A 119 0.30 -1.25 7.10
C TRP A 119 0.80 0.12 7.59
N ASN A 120 0.97 1.07 6.69
CA ASN A 120 1.33 2.44 7.10
C ASN A 120 0.11 3.16 7.65
N CYS A 121 -0.14 2.99 8.94
CA CYS A 121 -1.28 3.59 9.63
C CYS A 121 -1.01 5.02 10.11
N ARG A 122 0.21 5.50 9.93
CA ARG A 122 0.57 6.87 10.29
C ARG A 122 0.22 7.86 9.17
N HIS A 123 0.54 7.51 7.92
CA HIS A 123 0.41 8.43 6.79
C HIS A 123 -0.65 8.04 5.77
N LEU A 124 -0.98 6.76 5.64
CA LEU A 124 -1.90 6.28 4.62
C LEU A 124 -3.21 5.76 5.21
N ALA A 125 -3.21 4.64 5.90
CA ALA A 125 -4.42 4.08 6.51
C ALA A 125 -4.68 4.76 7.87
N ASN A 126 -4.86 6.07 7.83
CA ASN A 126 -5.08 6.91 9.02
C ASN A 126 -6.38 7.70 8.85
N PRO A 127 -7.44 7.32 9.59
CA PRO A 127 -8.73 8.01 9.48
C PRO A 127 -8.67 9.53 9.74
N ASN A 128 -7.70 9.97 10.53
CA ASN A 128 -7.52 11.40 10.80
C ASN A 128 -7.08 12.19 9.55
N LYS A 129 -6.59 11.52 8.53
CA LYS A 129 -6.17 12.14 7.27
C LYS A 129 -7.22 12.06 6.17
N PHE A 130 -8.23 11.22 6.32
CA PHE A 130 -9.17 10.93 5.24
C PHE A 130 -9.91 12.17 4.74
N GLY A 131 -10.33 13.05 5.65
CA GLY A 131 -10.99 14.30 5.25
C GLY A 131 -10.09 15.21 4.41
N HIS A 132 -8.81 15.30 4.77
CA HIS A 132 -7.84 16.11 4.02
C HIS A 132 -7.57 15.47 2.64
N ILE A 133 -7.43 14.15 2.58
CA ILE A 133 -7.24 13.42 1.31
C ILE A 133 -8.44 13.66 0.38
N GLU A 134 -9.65 13.52 0.90
CA GLU A 134 -10.88 13.79 0.14
C GLU A 134 -10.91 15.21 -0.42
N SER A 135 -10.56 16.18 0.42
CA SER A 135 -10.55 17.59 0.02
C SER A 135 -9.59 17.85 -1.12
N VAL A 136 -8.36 17.37 -1.00
CA VAL A 136 -7.34 17.58 -2.04
C VAL A 136 -7.71 16.83 -3.33
N ASN A 137 -8.13 15.57 -3.24
CA ASN A 137 -8.52 14.81 -4.42
C ASN A 137 -9.75 15.40 -5.10
N SER A 138 -10.70 15.94 -4.33
CA SER A 138 -11.87 16.61 -4.89
C SER A 138 -11.45 17.81 -5.75
N GLU A 139 -10.51 18.62 -5.27
CA GLU A 139 -9.97 19.74 -6.03
C GLU A 139 -9.28 19.28 -7.32
N LEU A 140 -8.61 18.13 -7.28
CA LEU A 140 -7.90 17.58 -8.43
C LEU A 140 -8.81 16.80 -9.38
N GLY A 141 -10.07 16.58 -9.02
CA GLY A 141 -10.99 15.77 -9.81
C GLY A 141 -10.64 14.28 -9.79
N LEU A 142 -10.00 13.81 -8.72
CA LEU A 142 -9.56 12.42 -8.58
C LEU A 142 -10.43 11.66 -7.57
N PRO A 143 -10.67 10.36 -7.80
CA PRO A 143 -11.33 9.52 -6.81
C PRO A 143 -10.42 9.28 -5.61
N VAL A 144 -11.02 8.91 -4.48
CA VAL A 144 -10.27 8.55 -3.27
C VAL A 144 -10.30 7.03 -3.12
N PRO A 145 -9.15 6.36 -3.05
CA PRO A 145 -9.13 4.92 -2.77
C PRO A 145 -9.54 4.66 -1.32
N LEU A 146 -10.01 3.45 -1.05
CA LEU A 146 -10.16 2.98 0.32
C LEU A 146 -8.76 2.68 0.87
N LEU A 147 -8.34 3.40 1.90
CA LEU A 147 -7.03 3.25 2.54
C LEU A 147 -7.21 2.34 3.75
N THR A 148 -6.73 1.12 3.68
CA THR A 148 -7.03 0.11 4.70
C THR A 148 -5.90 -0.90 4.87
N THR A 149 -6.00 -1.72 5.92
CA THR A 149 -5.05 -2.77 6.24
C THR A 149 -5.65 -4.16 5.97
N PRO A 150 -4.81 -5.20 5.82
CA PRO A 150 -5.31 -6.56 5.71
C PRO A 150 -6.24 -7.00 6.84
N LEU A 151 -5.99 -6.51 8.06
CA LEU A 151 -6.81 -6.88 9.22
C LEU A 151 -8.29 -6.52 9.03
N ASN A 152 -8.58 -5.42 8.35
CA ASN A 152 -9.95 -4.95 8.16
C ASN A 152 -10.79 -5.85 7.24
N TYR A 153 -10.16 -6.78 6.54
CA TYR A 153 -10.86 -7.75 5.69
C TYR A 153 -11.17 -9.05 6.42
N LEU A 154 -10.51 -9.31 7.55
CA LEU A 154 -10.60 -10.59 8.22
C LEU A 154 -11.76 -10.61 9.23
N SER A 155 -12.45 -11.73 9.31
CA SER A 155 -13.44 -11.95 10.36
C SER A 155 -12.73 -12.29 11.68
N GLU A 156 -13.46 -12.29 12.80
CA GLU A 156 -12.91 -12.67 14.10
C GLU A 156 -12.24 -14.05 14.07
N GLY A 157 -12.87 -15.02 13.39
CA GLY A 157 -12.31 -16.36 13.24
C GLY A 157 -11.00 -16.35 12.46
N ASP A 158 -10.91 -15.53 11.43
CA ASP A 158 -9.71 -15.40 10.62
C ASP A 158 -8.59 -14.69 11.38
N ALA A 159 -8.93 -13.71 12.19
CA ALA A 159 -7.96 -12.94 12.96
C ALA A 159 -7.32 -13.75 14.09
N ASN A 160 -8.04 -14.71 14.64
CA ASN A 160 -7.62 -15.51 15.80
C ASN A 160 -7.13 -16.91 15.46
N GLY A 161 -7.36 -17.35 14.25
CA GLY A 161 -7.05 -18.72 13.81
C GLY A 161 -5.58 -19.02 13.49
#